data_c189c092368a15cee857232495053030
#
_entry.id   c189c092368a15cee857232495053030
#
_cell.length_a   1.000
_cell.length_b   1.000
_cell.length_c   1.000
_cell.angle_alpha   90.00
_cell.angle_beta   90.00
_cell.angle_gamma   90.00
#
_symmetry.space_group_name_H-M   'P 1'
#
loop_
_entity.id
_entity.type
_entity.pdbx_description
1 polymer ?
#
loop_
_entity_poly.entity_id
_entity_poly.type
_entity_poly.pdbx_seq_one_letter_code
_entity_poly.pdbx_strand_id
1 'polypeptide(L)'
;MNLLNLESVSKAFDIRPLLDGVSLGVAQGERIGIVGRNGDGKSTLLKIMAGTLAPDAGRVAKSNAVQIGILSQADNALPGSTVREVVLGDLPIHEWASNSRIREVLQGLFGGHSDDLLDRKFHSLSGGERRRVNLAKLLVDDLDLILLDEPTNHLDVEGVAWLLSLIHI
;
A
#
# COMPACT_ATOMS: atom_id res chain seq x y z
N MET A 1 0.89 6.00 20.10
CA MET A 1 -0.54 5.57 20.02
C MET A 1 -0.59 4.24 19.28
N ASN A 2 -1.37 3.26 19.75
CA ASN A 2 -1.53 1.99 19.04
C ASN A 2 -2.56 2.17 17.93
N LEU A 3 -2.20 1.84 16.69
CA LEU A 3 -3.07 1.99 15.52
C LEU A 3 -3.89 0.73 15.26
N LEU A 4 -3.25 -0.44 15.41
CA LEU A 4 -3.83 -1.74 15.11
C LEU A 4 -3.29 -2.79 16.09
N ASN A 5 -4.15 -3.72 16.51
CA ASN A 5 -3.76 -4.85 17.34
C ASN A 5 -4.42 -6.14 16.86
N LEU A 6 -3.62 -7.17 16.64
CA LEU A 6 -4.04 -8.53 16.38
C LEU A 6 -3.87 -9.35 17.65
N GLU A 7 -4.87 -10.12 18.04
CA GLU A 7 -4.87 -10.98 19.22
C GLU A 7 -5.19 -12.42 18.81
N SER A 8 -4.20 -13.29 18.88
CA SER A 8 -4.31 -14.73 18.58
C SER A 8 -5.04 -15.04 17.27
N VAL A 9 -4.72 -14.29 16.22
CA VAL A 9 -5.37 -14.40 14.90
C VAL A 9 -4.95 -15.70 14.23
N SER A 10 -5.92 -16.49 13.80
CA SER A 10 -5.72 -17.71 13.02
C SER A 10 -6.52 -17.68 11.73
N LYS A 11 -5.97 -18.30 10.68
CA LYS A 11 -6.60 -18.42 9.35
C LYS A 11 -6.18 -19.69 8.68
N ALA A 12 -7.14 -20.45 8.17
CA ALA A 12 -6.91 -21.63 7.34
C ALA A 12 -7.69 -21.50 6.02
N PHE A 13 -7.14 -22.03 4.95
CA PHE A 13 -7.85 -22.20 3.67
C PHE A 13 -8.03 -23.69 3.34
N ASP A 14 -7.35 -24.54 4.13
CA ASP A 14 -7.38 -25.97 3.99
C ASP A 14 -7.19 -26.60 5.39
N ILE A 15 -6.88 -27.90 5.48
CA ILE A 15 -6.73 -28.66 6.75
C ILE A 15 -5.64 -28.05 7.65
N ARG A 16 -4.61 -27.44 7.08
CA ARG A 16 -3.52 -26.82 7.85
C ARG A 16 -3.76 -25.31 8.03
N PRO A 17 -3.59 -24.79 9.26
CA PRO A 17 -3.65 -23.35 9.48
C PRO A 17 -2.50 -22.67 8.73
N LEU A 18 -2.84 -21.60 7.99
CA LEU A 18 -1.87 -20.73 7.34
C LEU A 18 -1.30 -19.70 8.33
N LEU A 19 -2.17 -19.20 9.21
CA LEU A 19 -1.81 -18.37 10.36
C LEU A 19 -2.33 -19.08 11.60
N ASP A 20 -1.49 -19.18 12.64
CA ASP A 20 -1.81 -19.89 13.88
C ASP A 20 -1.48 -19.02 15.10
N GLY A 21 -2.50 -18.43 15.71
CA GLY A 21 -2.41 -17.64 16.92
C GLY A 21 -1.53 -16.38 16.83
N VAL A 22 -1.46 -15.74 15.67
CA VAL A 22 -0.63 -14.56 15.44
C VAL A 22 -1.10 -13.38 16.28
N SER A 23 -0.20 -12.81 17.08
CA SER A 23 -0.44 -11.59 17.85
C SER A 23 0.59 -10.54 17.46
N LEU A 24 0.11 -9.33 17.11
CA LEU A 24 0.95 -8.24 16.62
C LEU A 24 0.28 -6.90 16.95
N GLY A 25 1.02 -6.00 17.60
CA GLY A 25 0.62 -4.60 17.75
C GLY A 25 1.37 -3.71 16.76
N VAL A 26 0.70 -2.70 16.22
CA VAL A 26 1.31 -1.69 15.34
C VAL A 26 1.08 -0.31 15.95
N ALA A 27 2.16 0.36 16.33
CA ALA A 27 2.11 1.70 16.87
C ALA A 27 2.38 2.77 15.80
N GLN A 28 1.95 3.99 16.09
CA GLN A 28 2.21 5.14 15.23
C GLN A 28 3.72 5.37 15.08
N GLY A 29 4.17 5.57 13.83
CA GLY A 29 5.57 5.78 13.49
C GLY A 29 6.42 4.50 13.47
N GLU A 30 5.84 3.35 13.80
CA GLU A 30 6.53 2.07 13.76
C GLU A 30 6.63 1.53 12.33
N ARG A 31 7.73 0.83 12.05
CA ARG A 31 8.00 0.18 10.77
C ARG A 31 8.28 -1.29 11.03
N ILE A 32 7.45 -2.15 10.47
CA ILE A 32 7.47 -3.60 10.71
C ILE A 32 7.72 -4.33 9.40
N GLY A 33 8.79 -5.11 9.34
CA GLY A 33 9.06 -6.04 8.24
C GLY A 33 8.51 -7.43 8.54
N ILE A 34 7.64 -7.95 7.67
CA ILE A 34 7.13 -9.33 7.76
C ILE A 34 7.95 -10.20 6.82
N VAL A 35 8.68 -11.16 7.40
CA VAL A 35 9.59 -12.04 6.67
C VAL A 35 9.03 -13.47 6.68
N GLY A 36 9.15 -14.17 5.57
CA GLY A 36 8.73 -15.57 5.42
C GLY A 36 8.81 -16.01 3.96
N ARG A 37 8.69 -17.31 3.72
CA ARG A 37 8.68 -17.88 2.36
C ARG A 37 7.40 -17.51 1.60
N ASN A 38 7.42 -17.69 0.28
CA ASN A 38 6.19 -17.58 -0.51
C ASN A 38 5.21 -18.66 -0.08
N GLY A 39 3.95 -18.26 0.18
CA GLY A 39 2.93 -19.14 0.70
C GLY A 39 2.79 -19.17 2.23
N ASP A 40 3.69 -18.55 3.00
CA ASP A 40 3.62 -18.55 4.48
C ASP A 40 2.52 -17.61 5.05
N GLY A 41 1.67 -17.04 4.23
CA GLY A 41 0.52 -16.25 4.70
C GLY A 41 0.77 -14.75 4.89
N LYS A 42 1.91 -14.19 4.43
CA LYS A 42 2.20 -12.75 4.54
C LYS A 42 1.10 -11.89 3.96
N SER A 43 0.70 -12.12 2.72
CA SER A 43 -0.39 -11.39 2.06
C SER A 43 -1.74 -11.60 2.75
N THR A 44 -1.97 -12.78 3.31
CA THR A 44 -3.18 -13.09 4.08
C THR A 44 -3.22 -12.28 5.38
N LEU A 45 -2.10 -12.19 6.08
CA LEU A 45 -1.97 -11.38 7.27
C LEU A 45 -2.23 -9.90 6.96
N LEU A 46 -1.64 -9.37 5.90
CA LEU A 46 -1.88 -7.98 5.48
C LEU A 46 -3.34 -7.71 5.12
N LYS A 47 -4.03 -8.65 4.44
CA LYS A 47 -5.46 -8.55 4.15
C LYS A 47 -6.32 -8.56 5.42
N ILE A 48 -5.96 -9.35 6.41
CA ILE A 48 -6.65 -9.38 7.72
C ILE A 48 -6.40 -8.05 8.45
N MET A 49 -5.18 -7.54 8.46
CA MET A 49 -4.86 -6.23 9.04
C MET A 49 -5.63 -5.09 8.37
N ALA A 50 -5.78 -5.15 7.05
CA ALA A 50 -6.58 -4.17 6.29
C ALA A 50 -8.09 -4.31 6.50
N GLY A 51 -8.56 -5.41 7.10
CA GLY A 51 -9.98 -5.70 7.27
C GLY A 51 -10.69 -6.19 6.00
N THR A 52 -9.93 -6.53 4.93
CA THR A 52 -10.47 -7.07 3.67
C THR A 52 -10.68 -8.58 3.72
N LEU A 53 -10.14 -9.26 4.74
CA LEU A 53 -10.30 -10.68 5.02
C LEU A 53 -10.55 -10.88 6.51
N ALA A 54 -11.60 -11.64 6.85
CA ALA A 54 -11.87 -11.99 8.24
C ALA A 54 -10.97 -13.15 8.71
N PRO A 55 -10.43 -13.11 9.93
CA PRO A 55 -9.79 -14.26 10.55
C PRO A 55 -10.82 -15.34 10.92
N ASP A 56 -10.37 -16.59 11.06
CA ASP A 56 -11.23 -17.71 11.52
C ASP A 56 -11.29 -17.75 13.04
N ALA A 57 -10.24 -17.30 13.73
CA ALA A 57 -10.18 -17.15 15.18
C ALA A 57 -9.31 -15.93 15.55
N GLY A 58 -9.45 -15.51 16.81
CA GLY A 58 -8.78 -14.32 17.31
C GLY A 58 -9.53 -13.03 16.98
N ARG A 59 -8.87 -11.89 17.21
CA ARG A 59 -9.49 -10.57 17.06
C ARG A 59 -8.51 -9.58 16.43
N VAL A 60 -9.07 -8.72 15.58
CA VAL A 60 -8.38 -7.51 15.07
C VAL A 60 -9.06 -6.31 15.67
N ALA A 61 -8.31 -5.52 16.42
CA ALA A 61 -8.78 -4.28 17.03
C ALA A 61 -8.06 -3.09 16.39
N LYS A 62 -8.83 -2.16 15.85
CA LYS A 62 -8.33 -0.86 15.37
C LYS A 62 -9.21 0.26 15.89
N SER A 63 -8.64 1.45 16.06
CA SER A 63 -9.44 2.65 16.31
C SER A 63 -10.24 3.01 15.07
N ASN A 64 -11.49 3.43 15.25
CA ASN A 64 -12.36 3.83 14.13
C ASN A 64 -11.82 5.04 13.33
N ALA A 65 -10.96 5.84 13.95
CA ALA A 65 -10.33 7.00 13.30
C ALA A 65 -9.14 6.61 12.40
N VAL A 66 -8.57 5.39 12.55
CA VAL A 66 -7.37 4.97 11.83
C VAL A 66 -7.70 4.66 10.36
N GLN A 67 -7.06 5.38 9.46
CA GLN A 67 -7.12 5.15 8.03
C GLN A 67 -6.00 4.18 7.63
N ILE A 68 -6.39 3.02 7.09
CA ILE A 68 -5.45 1.98 6.65
C ILE A 68 -5.51 1.85 5.14
N GLY A 69 -4.36 1.96 4.49
CA GLY A 69 -4.20 1.65 3.07
C GLY A 69 -3.42 0.36 2.86
N ILE A 70 -3.79 -0.40 1.84
CA ILE A 70 -3.09 -1.61 1.42
C ILE A 70 -2.75 -1.54 -0.07
N LEU A 71 -1.49 -1.81 -0.41
CA LEU A 71 -1.11 -2.01 -1.81
C LEU A 71 -1.71 -3.33 -2.29
N SER A 72 -2.85 -3.24 -2.97
CA SER A 72 -3.56 -4.40 -3.52
C SER A 72 -3.17 -4.64 -4.98
N GLN A 73 -3.43 -5.87 -5.46
CA GLN A 73 -3.28 -6.20 -6.88
C GLN A 73 -4.53 -5.83 -7.69
N ALA A 74 -5.60 -5.40 -7.04
CA ALA A 74 -6.83 -5.04 -7.71
C ALA A 74 -6.77 -3.62 -8.29
N ASP A 75 -7.09 -3.48 -9.55
CA ASP A 75 -7.24 -2.19 -10.23
C ASP A 75 -8.63 -1.61 -9.88
N ASN A 76 -8.65 -0.66 -8.96
CA ASN A 76 -9.89 0.02 -8.53
C ASN A 76 -10.15 1.33 -9.29
N ALA A 77 -9.41 1.60 -10.36
CA ALA A 77 -9.60 2.81 -11.16
C ALA A 77 -10.87 2.73 -12.01
N LEU A 78 -11.62 3.81 -12.08
CA LEU A 78 -12.80 3.92 -12.94
C LEU A 78 -12.38 3.79 -14.43
N PRO A 79 -13.21 3.18 -15.28
CA PRO A 79 -12.95 3.12 -16.72
C PRO A 79 -12.74 4.51 -17.31
N GLY A 80 -11.64 4.68 -18.05
CA GLY A 80 -11.30 5.95 -18.70
C GLY A 80 -10.55 6.96 -17.85
N SER A 81 -10.32 6.70 -16.56
CA SER A 81 -9.52 7.58 -15.70
C SER A 81 -8.09 7.74 -16.19
N THR A 82 -7.55 8.94 -16.03
CA THR A 82 -6.12 9.23 -16.19
C THR A 82 -5.34 8.83 -14.94
N VAL A 83 -4.03 8.69 -15.07
CA VAL A 83 -3.15 8.47 -13.91
C VAL A 83 -3.28 9.61 -12.90
N ARG A 84 -3.40 10.85 -13.37
CA ARG A 84 -3.64 12.03 -12.53
C ARG A 84 -4.87 11.86 -11.65
N GLU A 85 -6.02 11.52 -12.25
CA GLU A 85 -7.26 11.28 -11.52
C GLU A 85 -7.15 10.14 -10.51
N VAL A 86 -6.40 9.09 -10.83
CA VAL A 86 -6.18 7.95 -9.93
C VAL A 86 -5.31 8.33 -8.73
N VAL A 87 -4.22 9.08 -8.93
CA VAL A 87 -3.23 9.38 -7.88
C VAL A 87 -3.64 10.59 -7.06
N LEU A 88 -4.12 11.64 -7.72
CA LEU A 88 -4.36 12.96 -7.12
C LEU A 88 -5.86 13.25 -6.90
N GLY A 89 -6.75 12.42 -7.47
CA GLY A 89 -8.18 12.67 -7.40
C GLY A 89 -8.54 14.04 -7.99
N ASP A 90 -9.35 14.78 -7.25
CA ASP A 90 -9.82 16.12 -7.61
C ASP A 90 -8.91 17.26 -7.10
N LEU A 91 -7.69 16.92 -6.61
CA LEU A 91 -6.76 17.93 -6.10
C LEU A 91 -6.40 18.94 -7.20
N PRO A 92 -6.60 20.25 -6.97
CA PRO A 92 -6.23 21.30 -7.93
C PRO A 92 -4.71 21.30 -8.19
N ILE A 93 -4.32 21.68 -9.41
CA ILE A 93 -2.90 21.71 -9.81
C ILE A 93 -2.03 22.52 -8.84
N HIS A 94 -2.53 23.67 -8.39
CA HIS A 94 -1.77 24.56 -7.50
C HIS A 94 -1.56 23.94 -6.09
N GLU A 95 -2.45 23.05 -5.64
CA GLU A 95 -2.33 22.38 -4.35
C GLU A 95 -1.30 21.25 -4.41
N TRP A 96 -1.43 20.32 -5.34
CA TRP A 96 -0.49 19.20 -5.41
C TRP A 96 0.90 19.65 -5.89
N ALA A 97 0.99 20.62 -6.80
CA ALA A 97 2.29 21.13 -7.28
C ALA A 97 3.07 21.90 -6.20
N SER A 98 2.38 22.50 -5.22
CA SER A 98 3.02 23.14 -4.06
C SER A 98 3.38 22.13 -2.95
N ASN A 99 2.78 20.95 -2.93
CA ASN A 99 3.01 19.94 -1.89
C ASN A 99 4.32 19.18 -2.14
N SER A 100 5.31 19.39 -1.26
CA SER A 100 6.63 18.76 -1.38
C SER A 100 6.56 17.23 -1.33
N ARG A 101 5.70 16.66 -0.46
CA ARG A 101 5.52 15.21 -0.31
C ARG A 101 4.98 14.59 -1.58
N ILE A 102 3.95 15.18 -2.19
CA ILE A 102 3.38 14.68 -3.45
C ILE A 102 4.42 14.69 -4.56
N ARG A 103 5.15 15.81 -4.71
CA ARG A 103 6.22 15.91 -5.71
C ARG A 103 7.32 14.89 -5.50
N GLU A 104 7.73 14.65 -4.26
CA GLU A 104 8.73 13.65 -3.92
C GLU A 104 8.28 12.23 -4.29
N VAL A 105 7.03 11.87 -4.01
CA VAL A 105 6.44 10.58 -4.39
C VAL A 105 6.40 10.43 -5.91
N LEU A 106 5.90 11.43 -6.64
CA LEU A 106 5.83 11.39 -8.10
C LEU A 106 7.22 11.30 -8.73
N GLN A 107 8.19 12.09 -8.24
CA GLN A 107 9.57 12.06 -8.71
C GLN A 107 10.25 10.71 -8.41
N GLY A 108 10.04 10.16 -7.22
CA GLY A 108 10.67 8.90 -6.80
C GLY A 108 10.14 7.67 -7.54
N LEU A 109 8.86 7.66 -7.90
CA LEU A 109 8.23 6.52 -8.59
C LEU A 109 8.18 6.65 -10.11
N PHE A 110 8.15 7.87 -10.65
CA PHE A 110 7.97 8.12 -12.08
C PHE A 110 9.17 8.82 -12.73
N GLY A 111 10.11 9.33 -11.94
CA GLY A 111 11.28 10.06 -12.43
C GLY A 111 10.91 11.35 -13.18
N GLY A 112 11.74 11.74 -14.13
CA GLY A 112 11.53 12.96 -14.92
C GLY A 112 10.37 12.91 -15.93
N HIS A 113 9.67 11.80 -16.05
CA HIS A 113 8.56 11.60 -16.98
C HIS A 113 7.18 11.67 -16.29
N SER A 114 7.11 12.26 -15.10
CA SER A 114 5.90 12.31 -14.30
C SER A 114 4.74 13.00 -15.02
N ASP A 115 4.99 14.12 -15.70
CA ASP A 115 3.94 14.91 -16.36
C ASP A 115 3.29 14.15 -17.53
N ASP A 116 4.11 13.56 -18.41
CA ASP A 116 3.60 12.75 -19.52
C ASP A 116 2.82 11.53 -19.04
N LEU A 117 3.26 10.89 -17.94
CA LEU A 117 2.60 9.73 -17.37
C LEU A 117 1.25 10.10 -16.73
N LEU A 118 1.19 11.24 -16.04
CA LEU A 118 -0.03 11.68 -15.36
C LEU A 118 -1.22 11.87 -16.31
N ASP A 119 -0.99 12.23 -17.56
CA ASP A 119 -2.04 12.46 -18.55
C ASP A 119 -2.43 11.19 -19.33
N ARG A 120 -1.69 10.05 -19.15
CA ARG A 120 -2.03 8.77 -19.77
C ARG A 120 -3.26 8.14 -19.11
N LYS A 121 -4.01 7.36 -19.89
CA LYS A 121 -5.12 6.56 -19.36
C LYS A 121 -4.57 5.40 -18.51
N PHE A 122 -5.09 5.24 -17.30
CA PHE A 122 -4.63 4.22 -16.35
C PHE A 122 -4.68 2.80 -16.96
N HIS A 123 -5.77 2.46 -17.63
CA HIS A 123 -5.93 1.13 -18.24
C HIS A 123 -5.04 0.88 -19.47
N SER A 124 -4.40 1.91 -20.04
CA SER A 124 -3.42 1.74 -21.12
C SER A 124 -2.02 1.38 -20.62
N LEU A 125 -1.79 1.43 -19.31
CA LEU A 125 -0.52 1.14 -18.69
C LEU A 125 -0.24 -0.36 -18.64
N SER A 126 1.04 -0.72 -18.66
CA SER A 126 1.50 -2.07 -18.31
C SER A 126 1.17 -2.42 -16.85
N GLY A 127 1.15 -3.71 -16.51
CA GLY A 127 0.90 -4.15 -15.13
C GLY A 127 1.90 -3.55 -14.12
N GLY A 128 3.17 -3.42 -14.48
CA GLY A 128 4.19 -2.80 -13.64
C GLY A 128 3.96 -1.29 -13.45
N GLU A 129 3.61 -0.56 -14.53
CA GLU A 129 3.27 0.86 -14.43
C GLU A 129 2.03 1.07 -13.54
N ARG A 130 0.97 0.27 -13.72
CA ARG A 130 -0.23 0.34 -12.87
C ARG A 130 0.10 0.11 -11.40
N ARG A 131 0.97 -0.85 -11.10
CA ARG A 131 1.39 -1.10 -9.72
C ARG A 131 2.15 0.08 -9.11
N ARG A 132 3.02 0.74 -9.88
CA ARG A 132 3.69 1.99 -9.46
C ARG A 132 2.70 3.12 -9.21
N VAL A 133 1.69 3.27 -10.07
CA VAL A 133 0.61 4.26 -9.91
C VAL A 133 -0.21 3.98 -8.64
N ASN A 134 -0.56 2.72 -8.37
CA ASN A 134 -1.28 2.34 -7.15
C ASN A 134 -0.43 2.59 -5.88
N LEU A 135 0.88 2.38 -5.95
CA LEU A 135 1.80 2.72 -4.86
C LEU A 135 1.89 4.24 -4.66
N ALA A 136 1.96 5.02 -5.76
CA ALA A 136 1.96 6.48 -5.68
C ALA A 136 0.70 7.01 -5.01
N LYS A 137 -0.48 6.52 -5.44
CA LYS A 137 -1.75 6.86 -4.80
C LYS A 137 -1.71 6.62 -3.30
N LEU A 138 -1.29 5.41 -2.90
CA LEU A 138 -1.24 5.01 -1.50
C LEU A 138 -0.31 5.91 -0.66
N LEU A 139 0.81 6.37 -1.24
CA LEU A 139 1.77 7.23 -0.56
C LEU A 139 1.35 8.72 -0.54
N VAL A 140 0.49 9.12 -1.47
CA VAL A 140 -0.09 10.49 -1.54
C VAL A 140 -1.27 10.62 -0.57
N ASP A 141 -2.05 9.57 -0.38
CA ASP A 141 -3.20 9.56 0.52
C ASP A 141 -2.76 9.83 1.99
N ASP A 142 -3.61 10.51 2.75
CA ASP A 142 -3.39 10.79 4.18
C ASP A 142 -3.80 9.58 5.03
N LEU A 143 -2.89 8.63 5.14
CA LEU A 143 -3.09 7.36 5.83
C LEU A 143 -2.27 7.28 7.11
N ASP A 144 -2.86 6.70 8.16
CA ASP A 144 -2.17 6.43 9.43
C ASP A 144 -1.31 5.17 9.38
N LEU A 145 -1.73 4.18 8.58
CA LEU A 145 -1.03 2.91 8.40
C LEU A 145 -1.05 2.48 6.94
N ILE A 146 0.13 2.19 6.41
CA ILE A 146 0.31 1.68 5.05
C ILE A 146 0.79 0.23 5.12
N LEU A 147 0.08 -0.66 4.43
CA LEU A 147 0.41 -2.08 4.32
C LEU A 147 0.92 -2.38 2.91
N LEU A 148 2.17 -2.81 2.81
CA LEU A 148 2.84 -3.06 1.53
C LEU A 148 3.13 -4.55 1.37
N ASP A 149 2.56 -5.17 0.33
CA ASP A 149 2.82 -6.56 -0.06
C ASP A 149 3.77 -6.57 -1.26
N GLU A 150 5.02 -7.02 -1.03
CA GLU A 150 6.08 -7.07 -2.04
C GLU A 150 6.21 -5.76 -2.87
N PRO A 151 6.40 -4.60 -2.21
CA PRO A 151 6.29 -3.29 -2.88
C PRO A 151 7.43 -3.03 -3.88
N THR A 152 8.52 -3.77 -3.80
CA THR A 152 9.67 -3.64 -4.70
C THR A 152 9.47 -4.33 -6.06
N ASN A 153 8.49 -5.24 -6.15
CA ASN A 153 8.18 -5.89 -7.41
C ASN A 153 7.71 -4.86 -8.44
N HIS A 154 8.29 -4.91 -9.64
CA HIS A 154 8.04 -4.00 -10.76
C HIS A 154 8.58 -2.57 -10.60
N LEU A 155 9.41 -2.30 -9.59
CA LEU A 155 10.22 -1.11 -9.51
C LEU A 155 11.60 -1.37 -10.17
N ASP A 156 12.15 -0.35 -10.79
CA ASP A 156 13.55 -0.32 -11.19
C ASP A 156 14.46 -0.08 -9.97
N VAL A 157 15.77 -0.17 -10.18
CA VAL A 157 16.76 -0.04 -9.10
C VAL A 157 16.63 1.31 -8.37
N GLU A 158 16.34 2.38 -9.10
CA GLU A 158 16.20 3.72 -8.56
C GLU A 158 14.93 3.84 -7.71
N GLY A 159 13.79 3.32 -8.19
CA GLY A 159 12.54 3.27 -7.46
C GLY A 159 12.61 2.42 -6.20
N VAL A 160 13.32 1.28 -6.25
CA VAL A 160 13.58 0.45 -5.05
C VAL A 160 14.43 1.22 -4.04
N ALA A 161 15.53 1.85 -4.47
CA ALA A 161 16.40 2.61 -3.59
C ALA A 161 15.66 3.79 -2.94
N TRP A 162 14.84 4.50 -3.71
CA TRP A 162 14.00 5.58 -3.20
C TRP A 162 12.98 5.07 -2.19
N LEU A 163 12.25 3.99 -2.49
CA LEU A 163 11.25 3.42 -1.58
C LEU A 163 11.89 2.97 -0.27
N LEU A 164 13.06 2.34 -0.35
CA LEU A 164 13.81 1.93 0.83
C LEU A 164 14.26 3.14 1.65
N SER A 165 14.67 4.24 1.03
CA SER A 165 15.01 5.47 1.74
C SER A 165 13.80 6.05 2.49
N LEU A 166 12.62 6.01 1.88
CA LEU A 166 11.37 6.43 2.50
C LEU A 166 11.00 5.57 3.73
N ILE A 167 11.28 4.26 3.66
CA ILE A 167 10.99 3.31 4.74
C ILE A 167 12.05 3.41 5.87
N HIS A 168 13.30 3.80 5.59
CA HIS A 168 14.40 3.78 6.54
C HIS A 168 14.66 5.10 7.28
N ILE A 169 13.93 6.16 6.98
CA ILE A 169 14.10 7.48 7.64
C ILE A 169 13.50 7.50 9.03
#